data_f7bfa8e0339934b0e2fd6a922e30291f
#
_entry.id   f7bfa8e0339934b0e2fd6a922e30291f
#
_cell.length_a   1.000
_cell.length_b   1.000
_cell.length_c   1.000
_cell.angle_alpha   90.00
_cell.angle_beta   90.00
_cell.angle_gamma   90.00
#
_symmetry.space_group_name_H-M   'P 1'
#
loop_
_entity.id
_entity.type
_entity.pdbx_description
1 polymer ?
#
loop_
_entity_poly.entity_id
_entity_poly.type
_entity_poly.pdbx_seq_one_letter_code
_entity_poly.pdbx_strand_id
1 'polypeptide(L)'
;EGSLEPRKVTAVSFEISAGRDAIHQVQFQGQSFVRPGGTHTFKSDFQLQPGLNILPLTCELTPNASLNQFLTAKCISIQIDGKEVIDLEESNSSAHRRIGVAVRQHGDDGVHTYRIPGITTTNNGTLIAVYDNRNRGGGDLPGDIDVGMSRSTDGGQTWEPMRVIMDMGDDPKWNYDGIGDPSILTDRVTGNIWVAATWSHGNRSWHGSGP
;
A
#
# COMPACT_ATOMS: atom_id res chain seq x y z
N GLU A 1 40.52 15.56 7.55
CA GLU A 1 40.68 15.45 6.07
C GLU A 1 40.72 13.97 5.73
N GLY A 2 39.54 13.34 5.50
CA GLY A 2 39.46 11.94 5.12
C GLY A 2 39.92 11.79 3.67
N SER A 3 40.88 10.87 3.46
CA SER A 3 41.28 10.42 2.14
C SER A 3 40.04 10.09 1.31
N LEU A 4 39.92 10.71 0.14
CA LEU A 4 38.85 10.46 -0.86
C LEU A 4 39.10 9.15 -1.64
N GLU A 5 39.84 8.19 -1.05
CA GLU A 5 39.99 6.87 -1.65
C GLU A 5 38.63 6.20 -1.78
N PRO A 6 38.32 5.65 -2.95
CA PRO A 6 37.05 4.96 -3.16
C PRO A 6 36.95 3.76 -2.19
N ARG A 7 35.98 3.78 -1.32
CA ARG A 7 35.72 2.68 -0.37
C ARG A 7 34.68 1.74 -0.96
N LYS A 8 34.80 0.47 -0.63
CA LYS A 8 33.95 -0.59 -1.18
C LYS A 8 33.21 -1.31 -0.06
N VAL A 9 31.89 -1.41 -0.17
CA VAL A 9 31.08 -2.32 0.66
C VAL A 9 31.30 -3.74 0.14
N THR A 10 31.85 -4.62 0.99
CA THR A 10 32.19 -6.01 0.62
C THR A 10 31.17 -7.03 1.13
N ALA A 11 30.44 -6.70 2.19
CA ALA A 11 29.32 -7.49 2.67
C ALA A 11 28.35 -6.64 3.49
N VAL A 12 27.08 -7.06 3.54
CA VAL A 12 26.05 -6.48 4.40
C VAL A 12 25.26 -7.61 5.05
N SER A 13 25.06 -7.52 6.37
CA SER A 13 24.27 -8.51 7.12
C SER A 13 22.99 -7.90 7.61
N PHE A 14 21.89 -8.62 7.36
CA PHE A 14 20.55 -8.26 7.82
C PHE A 14 20.00 -9.35 8.72
N GLU A 15 19.28 -8.93 9.75
CA GLU A 15 18.42 -9.78 10.56
C GLU A 15 16.96 -9.57 10.17
N ILE A 16 16.23 -10.66 9.90
CA ILE A 16 14.80 -10.64 9.63
C ILE A 16 14.10 -11.34 10.79
N SER A 17 13.43 -10.55 11.64
CA SER A 17 12.91 -11.01 12.94
C SER A 17 11.40 -11.23 12.93
N ALA A 18 10.64 -10.57 12.07
CA ALA A 18 9.19 -10.72 12.00
C ALA A 18 8.71 -10.91 10.55
N GLY A 19 7.56 -11.55 10.40
CA GLY A 19 6.90 -11.75 9.10
C GLY A 19 7.52 -12.84 8.21
N ARG A 20 8.30 -13.75 8.77
CA ARG A 20 9.03 -14.79 8.03
C ARG A 20 8.13 -15.62 7.12
N ASP A 21 6.94 -16.00 7.60
CA ASP A 21 5.99 -16.83 6.85
C ASP A 21 5.36 -16.07 5.69
N ALA A 22 5.39 -14.74 5.74
CA ALA A 22 4.92 -13.87 4.68
C ALA A 22 5.96 -13.62 3.59
N ILE A 23 7.23 -13.95 3.82
CA ILE A 23 8.32 -13.68 2.89
C ILE A 23 8.65 -14.95 2.11
N HIS A 24 8.52 -14.89 0.78
CA HIS A 24 8.99 -15.93 -0.12
C HIS A 24 10.52 -15.89 -0.26
N GLN A 25 11.04 -14.72 -0.59
CA GLN A 25 12.49 -14.50 -0.66
C GLN A 25 12.87 -13.05 -0.34
N VAL A 26 14.11 -12.87 0.07
CA VAL A 26 14.75 -11.56 0.15
C VAL A 26 15.84 -11.45 -0.92
N GLN A 27 16.03 -10.25 -1.44
CA GLN A 27 17.02 -9.95 -2.46
C GLN A 27 17.84 -8.72 -2.09
N PHE A 28 19.13 -8.80 -2.35
CA PHE A 28 20.06 -7.72 -2.19
C PHE A 28 21.13 -7.81 -3.29
N GLN A 29 21.26 -6.80 -4.14
CA GLN A 29 22.23 -6.72 -5.23
C GLN A 29 22.30 -8.00 -6.09
N GLY A 30 21.15 -8.52 -6.51
CA GLY A 30 21.04 -9.70 -7.36
C GLY A 30 21.26 -11.05 -6.65
N GLN A 31 21.59 -11.06 -5.38
CA GLN A 31 21.62 -12.27 -4.56
C GLN A 31 20.30 -12.46 -3.84
N SER A 32 19.85 -13.68 -3.66
CA SER A 32 18.60 -13.98 -2.99
C SER A 32 18.70 -15.14 -2.02
N PHE A 33 17.88 -15.09 -0.95
CA PHE A 33 17.64 -16.18 -0.03
C PHE A 33 16.13 -16.48 0.03
N VAL A 34 15.79 -17.73 -0.20
CA VAL A 34 14.40 -18.21 -0.13
C VAL A 34 14.05 -18.56 1.32
N ARG A 35 12.84 -18.20 1.74
CA ARG A 35 12.31 -18.41 3.10
C ARG A 35 13.28 -17.88 4.17
N PRO A 36 13.58 -16.60 4.15
CA PRO A 36 14.54 -16.01 5.06
C PRO A 36 14.05 -16.09 6.51
N GLY A 37 14.98 -16.38 7.41
CA GLY A 37 14.75 -16.32 8.85
C GLY A 37 16.08 -16.20 9.58
N GLY A 38 16.16 -15.27 10.56
CA GLY A 38 17.39 -14.97 11.26
C GLY A 38 18.33 -14.04 10.47
N THR A 39 19.63 -14.26 10.60
CA THR A 39 20.67 -13.42 9.99
C THR A 39 21.09 -13.92 8.63
N HIS A 40 21.16 -13.02 7.67
CA HIS A 40 21.64 -13.28 6.30
C HIS A 40 22.74 -12.31 5.94
N THR A 41 23.86 -12.82 5.45
CA THR A 41 24.99 -12.02 4.96
C THR A 41 25.04 -12.09 3.45
N PHE A 42 24.93 -10.93 2.81
CA PHE A 42 25.07 -10.75 1.37
C PHE A 42 26.45 -10.23 1.05
N LYS A 43 27.11 -10.84 0.09
CA LYS A 43 28.34 -10.28 -0.48
C LYS A 43 27.99 -9.04 -1.30
N SER A 44 28.90 -8.10 -1.38
CA SER A 44 28.74 -6.85 -2.12
C SER A 44 30.04 -6.47 -2.80
N ASP A 45 29.93 -5.74 -3.88
CA ASP A 45 31.05 -5.05 -4.52
C ASP A 45 30.73 -3.58 -4.80
N PHE A 46 29.79 -3.04 -4.03
CA PHE A 46 29.30 -1.69 -4.20
C PHE A 46 30.35 -0.65 -3.81
N GLN A 47 30.68 0.22 -4.77
CA GLN A 47 31.57 1.36 -4.57
C GLN A 47 30.80 2.52 -3.91
N LEU A 48 31.25 2.93 -2.72
CA LEU A 48 30.68 4.10 -2.07
C LEU A 48 30.98 5.37 -2.85
N GLN A 49 29.96 6.18 -3.09
CA GLN A 49 30.07 7.49 -3.69
C GLN A 49 30.01 8.57 -2.61
N PRO A 50 30.60 9.75 -2.84
CA PRO A 50 30.40 10.89 -1.95
C PRO A 50 28.92 11.20 -1.76
N GLY A 51 28.48 11.43 -0.53
CA GLY A 51 27.09 11.70 -0.18
C GLY A 51 26.28 10.46 0.20
N LEU A 52 24.95 10.51 0.01
CA LEU A 52 24.03 9.43 0.39
C LEU A 52 24.14 8.24 -0.55
N ASN A 53 24.36 7.05 0.00
CA ASN A 53 24.33 5.77 -0.71
C ASN A 53 23.14 4.95 -0.23
N ILE A 54 22.30 4.49 -1.16
CA ILE A 54 21.12 3.68 -0.86
C ILE A 54 21.32 2.27 -1.38
N LEU A 55 21.29 1.28 -0.47
CA LEU A 55 21.40 -0.14 -0.80
C LEU A 55 20.09 -0.83 -0.37
N PRO A 56 19.14 -1.03 -1.30
CA PRO A 56 17.84 -1.58 -0.97
C PRO A 56 17.92 -3.07 -0.68
N LEU A 57 17.33 -3.50 0.44
CA LEU A 57 16.91 -4.87 0.67
C LEU A 57 15.45 -4.99 0.21
N THR A 58 15.17 -5.88 -0.75
CA THR A 58 13.80 -6.10 -1.24
C THR A 58 13.27 -7.44 -0.75
N CYS A 59 11.97 -7.51 -0.51
CA CYS A 59 11.28 -8.73 -0.11
C CYS A 59 10.19 -9.07 -1.13
N GLU A 60 10.18 -10.31 -1.57
CA GLU A 60 9.06 -10.91 -2.28
C GLU A 60 8.16 -11.61 -1.29
N LEU A 61 6.86 -11.31 -1.32
CA LEU A 61 5.88 -11.90 -0.41
C LEU A 61 5.35 -13.22 -0.94
N THR A 62 4.93 -14.10 -0.03
CA THR A 62 4.15 -15.28 -0.42
C THR A 62 2.77 -14.86 -0.91
N PRO A 63 2.15 -15.61 -1.86
CA PRO A 63 0.83 -15.26 -2.39
C PRO A 63 -0.29 -15.13 -1.32
N ASN A 64 -0.13 -15.82 -0.20
CA ASN A 64 -1.10 -15.86 0.89
C ASN A 64 -0.64 -15.04 2.10
N ALA A 65 0.29 -14.11 1.94
CA ALA A 65 0.75 -13.24 3.03
C ALA A 65 -0.42 -12.42 3.58
N SER A 66 -0.62 -12.48 4.89
CA SER A 66 -1.65 -11.66 5.53
C SER A 66 -1.23 -10.19 5.53
N LEU A 67 -2.12 -9.30 5.07
CA LEU A 67 -1.89 -7.86 5.10
C LEU A 67 -1.65 -7.32 6.51
N ASN A 68 -2.18 -8.01 7.53
CA ASN A 68 -2.03 -7.60 8.93
C ASN A 68 -0.67 -7.94 9.54
N GLN A 69 0.17 -8.70 8.83
CA GLN A 69 1.51 -9.03 9.31
C GLN A 69 2.46 -7.84 9.17
N PHE A 70 3.45 -7.82 10.06
CA PHE A 70 4.55 -6.89 9.99
C PHE A 70 5.80 -7.60 9.52
N LEU A 71 6.59 -6.91 8.73
CA LEU A 71 7.94 -7.29 8.36
C LEU A 71 8.91 -6.45 9.17
N THR A 72 9.91 -7.10 9.77
CA THR A 72 10.96 -6.40 10.48
C THR A 72 12.30 -6.86 9.95
N ALA A 73 13.05 -5.93 9.42
CA ALA A 73 14.43 -6.14 8.97
C ALA A 73 15.34 -5.09 9.61
N LYS A 74 16.51 -5.53 10.06
CA LYS A 74 17.54 -4.68 10.63
C LYS A 74 18.86 -4.96 9.94
N CYS A 75 19.57 -3.94 9.51
CA CYS A 75 20.98 -4.08 9.14
C CYS A 75 21.80 -4.22 10.42
N ILE A 76 22.54 -5.31 10.57
CA ILE A 76 23.30 -5.62 11.78
C ILE A 76 24.80 -5.42 11.61
N SER A 77 25.32 -5.54 10.40
CA SER A 77 26.70 -5.19 10.10
C SER A 77 26.91 -4.82 8.64
N ILE A 78 27.92 -4.02 8.39
CA ILE A 78 28.42 -3.68 7.06
C ILE A 78 29.94 -3.92 7.08
N GLN A 79 30.45 -4.61 6.06
CA GLN A 79 31.88 -4.72 5.84
C GLN A 79 32.32 -3.72 4.77
N ILE A 80 33.29 -2.90 5.12
CA ILE A 80 33.90 -1.92 4.20
C ILE A 80 35.38 -2.25 4.07
N ASP A 81 35.80 -2.48 2.81
CA ASP A 81 37.19 -2.88 2.48
C ASP A 81 37.63 -4.14 3.25
N GLY A 82 36.70 -5.07 3.46
CA GLY A 82 36.91 -6.32 4.21
C GLY A 82 36.96 -6.18 5.73
N LYS A 83 36.75 -4.98 6.28
CA LYS A 83 36.67 -4.72 7.72
C LYS A 83 35.22 -4.54 8.15
N GLU A 84 34.81 -5.22 9.20
CA GLU A 84 33.47 -5.08 9.76
C GLU A 84 33.30 -3.73 10.46
N VAL A 85 32.23 -3.04 10.11
CA VAL A 85 31.77 -1.81 10.79
C VAL A 85 30.48 -2.17 11.51
N ILE A 86 30.54 -2.27 12.84
CA ILE A 86 29.40 -2.64 13.68
C ILE A 86 28.67 -1.41 14.21
N ASP A 87 29.35 -0.25 14.25
CA ASP A 87 28.80 0.98 14.79
C ASP A 87 27.87 1.64 13.78
N LEU A 88 26.61 1.21 13.85
CA LEU A 88 25.50 1.74 13.09
C LEU A 88 24.63 2.59 14.04
N GLU A 89 25.23 3.62 14.68
CA GLU A 89 24.60 4.41 15.74
C GLU A 89 23.22 4.97 15.38
N GLU A 90 22.94 5.23 14.10
CA GLU A 90 21.63 5.65 13.63
C GLU A 90 20.76 4.48 13.10
N SER A 91 21.30 3.29 12.95
CA SER A 91 20.59 2.13 12.38
C SER A 91 19.69 1.40 13.38
N ASN A 92 19.48 1.91 14.57
CA ASN A 92 18.53 1.36 15.54
C ASN A 92 17.06 1.44 15.06
N SER A 93 16.79 2.06 13.92
CA SER A 93 15.51 1.94 13.25
C SER A 93 15.43 0.60 12.52
N SER A 94 15.08 -0.47 13.21
CA SER A 94 14.55 -1.64 12.54
C SER A 94 13.42 -1.17 11.65
N ALA A 95 13.50 -1.47 10.35
CA ALA A 95 12.39 -1.17 9.46
C ALA A 95 11.24 -2.11 9.80
N HIS A 96 10.34 -1.63 10.67
CA HIS A 96 9.12 -2.34 11.04
C HIS A 96 8.01 -1.88 10.09
N ARG A 97 7.68 -2.71 9.11
CA ARG A 97 6.72 -2.37 8.07
C ARG A 97 5.55 -3.34 8.08
N ARG A 98 4.35 -2.80 8.16
CA ARG A 98 3.14 -3.57 7.89
C ARG A 98 3.07 -3.91 6.40
N ILE A 99 2.67 -5.13 6.03
CA ILE A 99 2.54 -5.55 4.62
C ILE A 99 1.50 -4.70 3.92
N GLY A 100 0.37 -4.44 4.58
CA GLY A 100 -0.66 -3.55 4.07
C GLY A 100 -1.74 -3.29 5.09
N VAL A 101 -2.68 -2.42 4.73
CA VAL A 101 -3.92 -2.18 5.47
C VAL A 101 -5.05 -2.30 4.46
N ALA A 102 -5.93 -3.28 4.65
CA ALA A 102 -7.18 -3.31 3.91
C ALA A 102 -8.08 -2.19 4.42
N VAL A 103 -8.43 -1.24 3.54
CA VAL A 103 -9.40 -0.20 3.88
C VAL A 103 -10.76 -0.84 4.12
N ARG A 104 -11.13 -1.78 3.23
CA ARG A 104 -12.33 -2.64 3.33
C ARG A 104 -12.03 -4.01 2.74
N GLN A 105 -12.76 -5.01 3.21
CA GLN A 105 -12.69 -6.38 2.73
C GLN A 105 -14.09 -6.86 2.34
N HIS A 106 -14.15 -7.92 1.55
CA HIS A 106 -15.39 -8.60 1.20
C HIS A 106 -16.21 -8.91 2.46
N GLY A 107 -17.47 -8.49 2.47
CA GLY A 107 -18.41 -8.70 3.57
C GLY A 107 -18.37 -7.66 4.69
N ASP A 108 -17.37 -6.76 4.73
CA ASP A 108 -17.38 -5.66 5.69
C ASP A 108 -18.64 -4.80 5.48
N ASP A 109 -19.18 -4.25 6.55
CA ASP A 109 -20.35 -3.36 6.55
C ASP A 109 -21.59 -3.94 5.81
N GLY A 110 -21.63 -5.25 5.56
CA GLY A 110 -22.69 -5.93 4.81
C GLY A 110 -22.56 -5.81 3.29
N VAL A 111 -21.52 -5.21 2.78
CA VAL A 111 -21.25 -5.03 1.34
C VAL A 111 -20.58 -6.29 0.78
N HIS A 112 -21.12 -6.81 -0.34
CA HIS A 112 -20.56 -8.00 -0.95
C HIS A 112 -19.15 -7.78 -1.50
N THR A 113 -18.91 -6.69 -2.22
CA THR A 113 -17.60 -6.46 -2.87
C THR A 113 -17.27 -4.97 -2.90
N TYR A 114 -16.02 -4.64 -2.58
CA TYR A 114 -15.47 -3.29 -2.76
C TYR A 114 -14.56 -3.25 -3.98
N ARG A 115 -14.74 -2.27 -4.85
CA ARG A 115 -13.95 -2.12 -6.08
C ARG A 115 -13.69 -0.65 -6.44
N ILE A 116 -12.88 -0.43 -7.47
CA ILE A 116 -12.60 0.87 -8.10
C ILE A 116 -12.17 1.92 -7.05
N PRO A 117 -11.11 1.67 -6.28
CA PRO A 117 -10.69 2.60 -5.24
C PRO A 117 -10.04 3.86 -5.81
N GLY A 118 -10.42 5.01 -5.30
CA GLY A 118 -9.72 6.28 -5.45
C GLY A 118 -9.21 6.76 -4.09
N ILE A 119 -8.08 7.46 -4.05
CA ILE A 119 -7.55 8.03 -2.81
C ILE A 119 -7.00 9.44 -3.06
N THR A 120 -7.20 10.32 -2.11
CA THR A 120 -6.57 11.64 -2.08
C THR A 120 -6.07 11.97 -0.68
N THR A 121 -5.15 12.94 -0.61
CA THR A 121 -4.67 13.50 0.66
C THR A 121 -5.16 14.94 0.75
N THR A 122 -5.79 15.32 1.84
CA THR A 122 -6.19 16.72 2.10
C THR A 122 -4.98 17.59 2.41
N ASN A 123 -5.17 18.91 2.43
CA ASN A 123 -4.12 19.87 2.78
C ASN A 123 -3.57 19.64 4.21
N ASN A 124 -4.35 19.04 5.08
CA ASN A 124 -3.97 18.74 6.47
C ASN A 124 -3.40 17.30 6.65
N GLY A 125 -3.11 16.59 5.56
CA GLY A 125 -2.53 15.24 5.63
C GLY A 125 -3.54 14.12 5.86
N THR A 126 -4.84 14.40 5.98
CA THR A 126 -5.89 13.37 6.08
C THR A 126 -6.02 12.62 4.75
N LEU A 127 -5.99 11.30 4.80
CA LEU A 127 -6.28 10.45 3.64
C LEU A 127 -7.79 10.22 3.54
N ILE A 128 -8.32 10.29 2.31
CA ILE A 128 -9.70 9.95 2.01
C ILE A 128 -9.70 8.94 0.87
N ALA A 129 -10.26 7.77 1.12
CA ALA A 129 -10.49 6.73 0.12
C ALA A 129 -11.97 6.69 -0.25
N VAL A 130 -12.26 6.59 -1.53
CA VAL A 130 -13.60 6.34 -2.07
C VAL A 130 -13.56 5.06 -2.90
N TYR A 131 -14.68 4.37 -2.99
CA TYR A 131 -14.78 3.09 -3.67
C TYR A 131 -16.23 2.71 -3.96
N ASP A 132 -16.43 1.78 -4.89
CA ASP A 132 -17.72 1.12 -5.08
C ASP A 132 -18.07 0.24 -3.88
N ASN A 133 -19.26 0.41 -3.34
CA ASN A 133 -19.95 -0.54 -2.50
C ASN A 133 -20.88 -1.38 -3.36
N ARG A 134 -20.42 -2.53 -3.83
CA ARG A 134 -21.23 -3.45 -4.62
C ARG A 134 -22.00 -4.37 -3.69
N ASN A 135 -23.23 -3.98 -3.38
CA ASN A 135 -23.99 -4.54 -2.26
C ASN A 135 -24.42 -6.00 -2.48
N ARG A 136 -24.76 -6.40 -3.72
CA ARG A 136 -25.35 -7.72 -4.02
C ARG A 136 -24.44 -8.69 -4.77
N GLY A 137 -23.29 -8.24 -5.23
CA GLY A 137 -22.39 -9.09 -6.02
C GLY A 137 -21.20 -8.31 -6.56
N GLY A 138 -20.26 -9.00 -7.20
CA GLY A 138 -19.05 -8.38 -7.78
C GLY A 138 -19.27 -7.75 -9.17
N GLY A 139 -20.52 -7.80 -9.71
CA GLY A 139 -20.85 -7.24 -11.03
C GLY A 139 -20.70 -5.72 -11.09
N ASP A 140 -20.64 -5.19 -12.32
CA ASP A 140 -20.56 -3.77 -12.60
C ASP A 140 -21.96 -3.15 -12.79
N LEU A 141 -22.02 -1.83 -13.02
CA LEU A 141 -23.26 -1.15 -13.39
C LEU A 141 -23.88 -1.78 -14.67
N PRO A 142 -25.23 -1.89 -14.75
CA PRO A 142 -26.22 -1.47 -13.75
C PRO A 142 -26.32 -2.48 -12.58
N GLY A 143 -26.61 -1.99 -11.40
CA GLY A 143 -26.74 -2.83 -10.19
C GLY A 143 -26.77 -2.00 -8.91
N ASP A 144 -26.97 -2.68 -7.80
CA ASP A 144 -26.98 -2.10 -6.47
C ASP A 144 -25.54 -1.72 -6.05
N ILE A 145 -25.12 -0.56 -6.47
CA ILE A 145 -23.78 -0.01 -6.25
C ILE A 145 -23.89 1.41 -5.73
N ASP A 146 -23.22 1.70 -4.62
CA ASP A 146 -23.09 3.01 -4.02
C ASP A 146 -21.62 3.46 -3.98
N VAL A 147 -21.38 4.72 -3.71
CA VAL A 147 -20.04 5.21 -3.42
C VAL A 147 -19.83 5.28 -1.93
N GLY A 148 -18.94 4.41 -1.44
CA GLY A 148 -18.45 4.43 -0.07
C GLY A 148 -17.21 5.31 0.10
N MET A 149 -17.00 5.77 1.33
CA MET A 149 -15.86 6.59 1.73
C MET A 149 -15.33 6.15 3.09
N SER A 150 -14.01 6.11 3.23
CA SER A 150 -13.31 5.99 4.51
C SER A 150 -12.22 7.03 4.66
N ARG A 151 -11.99 7.43 5.89
CA ARG A 151 -11.02 8.48 6.25
C ARG A 151 -9.96 7.93 7.19
N SER A 152 -8.72 8.39 7.02
CA SER A 152 -7.61 8.12 7.93
C SER A 152 -6.89 9.41 8.28
N THR A 153 -6.60 9.61 9.56
CA THR A 153 -5.86 10.78 10.08
C THR A 153 -4.47 10.43 10.59
N ASP A 154 -4.05 9.16 10.45
CA ASP A 154 -2.80 8.62 10.97
C ASP A 154 -1.89 8.05 9.86
N GLY A 155 -2.04 8.58 8.64
CA GLY A 155 -1.23 8.15 7.50
C GLY A 155 -1.62 6.77 6.94
N GLY A 156 -2.87 6.33 7.14
CA GLY A 156 -3.39 5.07 6.61
C GLY A 156 -3.19 3.87 7.54
N GLN A 157 -2.74 4.07 8.77
CA GLN A 157 -2.58 2.99 9.73
C GLN A 157 -3.93 2.46 10.22
N THR A 158 -4.88 3.37 10.46
CA THR A 158 -6.26 3.04 10.79
C THR A 158 -7.22 3.84 9.91
N TRP A 159 -8.41 3.29 9.71
CA TRP A 159 -9.46 3.88 8.89
C TRP A 159 -10.76 3.96 9.66
N GLU A 160 -11.43 5.12 9.58
CA GLU A 160 -12.75 5.31 10.15
C GLU A 160 -13.78 4.35 9.50
N PRO A 161 -14.90 4.09 10.19
CA PRO A 161 -16.02 3.33 9.61
C PRO A 161 -16.43 3.90 8.24
N MET A 162 -16.86 3.02 7.37
CA MET A 162 -17.35 3.37 6.05
C MET A 162 -18.59 4.28 6.16
N ARG A 163 -18.69 5.25 5.26
CA ARG A 163 -19.87 6.09 5.04
C ARG A 163 -20.25 6.02 3.57
N VAL A 164 -21.51 5.79 3.29
CA VAL A 164 -22.05 5.98 1.95
C VAL A 164 -22.14 7.49 1.71
N ILE A 165 -21.55 7.97 0.61
CA ILE A 165 -21.53 9.39 0.25
C ILE A 165 -22.32 9.70 -1.02
N MET A 166 -22.60 8.69 -1.83
CA MET A 166 -23.52 8.77 -2.97
C MET A 166 -24.31 7.47 -3.03
N ASP A 167 -25.62 7.60 -3.06
CA ASP A 167 -26.62 6.56 -3.22
C ASP A 167 -27.75 7.18 -4.05
N MET A 168 -28.12 6.57 -5.16
CA MET A 168 -29.10 7.12 -6.10
C MET A 168 -30.46 6.44 -5.99
N GLY A 169 -30.56 5.42 -5.17
CA GLY A 169 -31.81 4.72 -4.89
C GLY A 169 -31.64 3.25 -4.58
N ASP A 170 -32.69 2.68 -3.96
CA ASP A 170 -32.72 1.29 -3.51
C ASP A 170 -33.90 0.49 -4.12
N ASP A 171 -34.62 1.08 -5.09
CA ASP A 171 -35.79 0.43 -5.71
C ASP A 171 -35.36 -0.63 -6.73
N PRO A 172 -35.65 -1.93 -6.50
CA PRO A 172 -35.35 -3.01 -7.41
C PRO A 172 -35.94 -2.82 -8.84
N LYS A 173 -37.04 -2.09 -8.96
CA LYS A 173 -37.66 -1.78 -10.27
C LYS A 173 -36.73 -0.98 -11.16
N TRP A 174 -35.91 -0.12 -10.58
CA TRP A 174 -34.96 0.71 -11.28
C TRP A 174 -33.53 0.13 -11.23
N ASN A 175 -33.41 -1.16 -10.89
CA ASN A 175 -32.14 -1.83 -10.71
C ASN A 175 -31.23 -1.09 -9.74
N TYR A 176 -31.85 -0.55 -8.68
CA TYR A 176 -31.20 0.18 -7.57
C TYR A 176 -30.52 1.49 -7.99
N ASP A 177 -30.70 1.96 -9.24
CA ASP A 177 -30.10 3.22 -9.72
C ASP A 177 -28.63 3.38 -9.32
N GLY A 178 -27.83 2.34 -9.56
CA GLY A 178 -26.46 2.26 -9.07
C GLY A 178 -25.57 3.41 -9.52
N ILE A 179 -24.70 3.82 -8.62
CA ILE A 179 -23.67 4.84 -8.86
C ILE A 179 -22.30 4.30 -8.46
N GLY A 180 -21.33 4.33 -9.37
CA GLY A 180 -20.01 3.73 -9.18
C GLY A 180 -18.90 4.41 -9.96
N ASP A 181 -17.75 3.76 -10.02
CA ASP A 181 -16.53 4.26 -10.65
C ASP A 181 -16.11 5.64 -10.09
N PRO A 182 -16.00 5.81 -8.76
CA PRO A 182 -15.72 7.09 -8.17
C PRO A 182 -14.29 7.55 -8.45
N SER A 183 -14.15 8.83 -8.74
CA SER A 183 -12.88 9.54 -8.71
C SER A 183 -12.90 10.63 -7.65
N ILE A 184 -11.76 10.91 -7.03
CA ILE A 184 -11.65 11.90 -5.97
C ILE A 184 -10.47 12.85 -6.20
N LEU A 185 -10.69 14.12 -5.91
CA LEU A 185 -9.70 15.18 -6.03
C LEU A 185 -9.76 16.12 -4.83
N THR A 186 -8.60 16.50 -4.31
CA THR A 186 -8.48 17.64 -3.39
C THR A 186 -7.96 18.85 -4.16
N ASP A 187 -8.75 19.92 -4.19
CA ASP A 187 -8.29 21.23 -4.67
C ASP A 187 -7.31 21.81 -3.64
N ARG A 188 -6.06 21.94 -4.03
CA ARG A 188 -4.97 22.39 -3.15
C ARG A 188 -5.09 23.88 -2.78
N VAL A 189 -5.79 24.67 -3.57
CA VAL A 189 -5.96 26.10 -3.34
C VAL A 189 -7.08 26.38 -2.35
N THR A 190 -8.24 25.75 -2.58
CA THR A 190 -9.44 25.99 -1.75
C THR A 190 -9.57 25.00 -0.59
N GLY A 191 -8.92 23.84 -0.66
CA GLY A 191 -9.10 22.73 0.28
C GLY A 191 -10.36 21.90 0.04
N ASN A 192 -11.15 22.24 -0.98
CA ASN A 192 -12.37 21.50 -1.32
C ASN A 192 -12.02 20.10 -1.83
N ILE A 193 -12.88 19.15 -1.49
CA ILE A 193 -12.79 17.77 -1.95
C ILE A 193 -13.94 17.52 -2.92
N TRP A 194 -13.57 17.07 -4.11
CA TRP A 194 -14.52 16.76 -5.17
C TRP A 194 -14.55 15.25 -5.39
N VAL A 195 -15.76 14.71 -5.48
CA VAL A 195 -15.98 13.31 -5.87
C VAL A 195 -16.92 13.33 -7.07
N ALA A 196 -16.53 12.58 -8.11
CA ALA A 196 -17.37 12.35 -9.28
C ALA A 196 -17.54 10.84 -9.47
N ALA A 197 -18.73 10.41 -9.88
CA ALA A 197 -19.04 9.01 -10.12
C ALA A 197 -20.02 8.86 -11.29
N THR A 198 -20.10 7.67 -11.86
CA THR A 198 -20.99 7.33 -12.95
C THR A 198 -22.31 6.81 -12.39
N TRP A 199 -23.42 7.45 -12.78
CA TRP A 199 -24.75 7.00 -12.41
C TRP A 199 -25.38 6.20 -13.55
N SER A 200 -25.99 5.05 -13.23
CA SER A 200 -26.74 4.22 -14.16
C SER A 200 -28.20 4.11 -13.74
N HIS A 201 -29.05 4.94 -14.33
CA HIS A 201 -30.47 4.87 -14.05
C HIS A 201 -31.13 3.62 -14.60
N GLY A 202 -31.69 2.81 -13.75
CA GLY A 202 -32.38 1.58 -14.08
C GLY A 202 -31.45 0.60 -14.82
N ASN A 203 -31.91 0.11 -15.97
CA ASN A 203 -31.15 -0.81 -16.82
C ASN A 203 -30.34 -0.08 -17.92
N ARG A 204 -30.26 1.23 -17.86
CA ARG A 204 -29.43 1.99 -18.78
C ARG A 204 -27.98 1.89 -18.37
N SER A 205 -27.20 1.16 -19.12
CA SER A 205 -25.77 1.12 -18.96
C SER A 205 -25.10 1.71 -20.23
N TRP A 206 -24.10 1.07 -20.76
CA TRP A 206 -23.35 1.45 -21.97
C TRP A 206 -24.19 1.90 -23.17
N HIS A 207 -25.41 1.42 -23.30
CA HIS A 207 -26.32 1.74 -24.41
C HIS A 207 -27.31 2.88 -24.09
N GLY A 208 -27.24 3.42 -22.86
CA GLY A 208 -28.13 4.46 -22.39
C GLY A 208 -27.61 5.89 -22.51
N SER A 209 -26.34 6.05 -22.83
CA SER A 209 -25.68 7.35 -23.05
C SER A 209 -25.81 7.78 -24.51
N GLY A 210 -27.02 8.04 -24.93
CA GLY A 210 -27.28 8.66 -26.22
C GLY A 210 -27.96 10.03 -26.03
N PRO A 211 -27.94 10.89 -27.09
CA PRO A 211 -28.69 12.15 -27.01
C PRO A 211 -30.18 11.90 -26.88
#